data_d552fe4ba082dc97f57bf336d7a770b6
#
_entry.id   d552fe4ba082dc97f57bf336d7a770b6
#
_cell.length_a   1.000
_cell.length_b   1.000
_cell.length_c   1.000
_cell.angle_alpha   90.00
_cell.angle_beta   90.00
_cell.angle_gamma   90.00
#
_symmetry.space_group_name_H-M   'P 1'
#
loop_
_entity.id
_entity.type
_entity.pdbx_description
1 polymer ?
#
loop_
_entity_poly.entity_id
_entity_poly.type
_entity_poly.pdbx_seq_one_letter_code
_entity_poly.pdbx_strand_id
1 'polypeptide(L)'
;MADQYGLFWNSVNNDRGYTADSFAEWLNHFFTTGVFSGELQVTAVSGMDIKVASGYANLKGKVRFFDSATTYTLATAGATYPRIDTVVVERNDTDRKISIKVVTGTYNGSNPSPTAPVRSAAIYQIVLAQIYVAAGATKITQANITDTRSDTSICGIVTGTVKEMDYSQFASQFNGYYSQFKASNKADFDTWFNAMKGQLTTDAAGNLQTEINTINTTIGSLKTTIATSKKDVTLEASSWSSGIYTISDTLITESSYQEIIPAESITADQMKALQKATLVQTAQAAGSITIKAFGTVPTINIPIIMIFRGEK
;
A
#
# COMPACT_ATOMS: atom_id res chain seq x y z
N MET A 1 17.49 36.02 -2.69
CA MET A 1 16.94 34.67 -2.40
C MET A 1 16.72 34.65 -0.91
N ALA A 2 15.50 34.37 -0.46
CA ALA A 2 15.30 34.14 0.97
C ALA A 2 16.11 32.91 1.39
N ASP A 3 16.88 33.02 2.46
CA ASP A 3 17.61 31.91 3.02
C ASP A 3 16.63 30.79 3.36
N GLN A 4 16.78 29.63 2.70
CA GLN A 4 16.04 28.43 3.04
C GLN A 4 16.65 27.88 4.33
N TYR A 5 15.96 28.08 5.43
CA TYR A 5 16.37 27.51 6.72
C TYR A 5 15.54 26.26 7.04
N GLY A 6 16.14 25.35 7.78
CA GLY A 6 15.43 24.16 8.27
C GLY A 6 14.28 24.52 9.19
N LEU A 7 13.27 23.62 9.30
CA LEU A 7 12.11 23.76 10.16
C LEU A 7 12.39 23.25 11.58
N PHE A 8 11.58 23.70 12.55
CA PHE A 8 11.51 23.21 13.94
C PHE A 8 12.72 23.54 14.83
N TRP A 9 13.48 24.59 14.48
CA TRP A 9 14.47 25.16 15.39
C TRP A 9 13.84 26.21 16.28
N ASN A 10 14.26 26.24 17.53
CA ASN A 10 13.82 27.33 18.44
C ASN A 10 14.27 28.70 17.91
N SER A 11 13.37 29.66 17.94
CA SER A 11 13.71 31.05 17.61
C SER A 11 14.60 31.66 18.69
N VAL A 12 15.65 32.36 18.28
CA VAL A 12 16.50 33.19 19.14
C VAL A 12 16.37 34.62 18.65
N ASN A 13 15.93 35.53 19.52
CA ASN A 13 15.68 36.94 19.17
C ASN A 13 14.73 37.15 17.99
N ASN A 14 13.71 36.29 17.84
CA ASN A 14 12.74 36.31 16.75
C ASN A 14 13.35 36.09 15.35
N ASP A 15 14.48 35.40 15.25
CA ASP A 15 15.15 35.11 13.98
C ASP A 15 14.40 34.10 13.10
N ARG A 16 13.44 33.34 13.69
CA ARG A 16 12.67 32.32 13.01
C ARG A 16 11.19 32.44 13.27
N GLY A 17 10.42 32.59 12.22
CA GLY A 17 8.95 32.55 12.27
C GLY A 17 8.44 31.46 11.32
N TYR A 18 7.76 30.44 11.84
CA TYR A 18 7.13 29.41 11.02
C TYR A 18 5.69 29.81 10.71
N THR A 19 5.36 29.79 9.43
CA THR A 19 4.00 30.06 8.97
C THR A 19 3.18 28.78 8.89
N ALA A 20 1.85 28.89 8.83
CA ALA A 20 0.98 27.77 8.53
C ALA A 20 1.33 27.10 7.18
N ASP A 21 1.84 27.88 6.22
CA ASP A 21 2.28 27.35 4.92
C ASP A 21 3.54 26.51 5.05
N SER A 22 4.50 26.88 5.89
CA SER A 22 5.68 26.07 6.17
C SER A 22 5.30 24.69 6.77
N PHE A 23 4.30 24.70 7.67
CA PHE A 23 3.78 23.46 8.23
C PHE A 23 3.02 22.61 7.20
N ALA A 24 2.20 23.25 6.37
CA ALA A 24 1.48 22.57 5.31
C ALA A 24 2.44 21.95 4.26
N GLU A 25 3.50 22.69 3.89
CA GLU A 25 4.54 22.17 3.00
C GLU A 25 5.24 20.96 3.61
N TRP A 26 5.60 21.00 4.88
CA TRP A 26 6.18 19.87 5.59
C TRP A 26 5.25 18.65 5.58
N LEU A 27 3.94 18.82 5.89
CA LEU A 27 2.96 17.74 5.81
C LEU A 27 2.82 17.18 4.39
N ASN A 28 2.89 18.03 3.37
CA ASN A 28 2.78 17.62 1.97
C ASN A 28 3.96 16.73 1.51
N HIS A 29 5.07 16.72 2.25
CA HIS A 29 6.16 15.77 2.01
C HIS A 29 5.86 14.36 2.56
N PHE A 30 4.95 14.23 3.50
CA PHE A 30 4.61 12.94 4.11
C PHE A 30 3.32 12.34 3.56
N PHE A 31 2.41 13.17 3.05
CA PHE A 31 1.10 12.72 2.60
C PHE A 31 0.77 13.26 1.21
N THR A 32 0.23 12.38 0.37
CA THR A 32 -0.27 12.80 -0.94
C THR A 32 -1.52 13.68 -0.80
N THR A 33 -1.78 14.51 -1.82
CA THR A 33 -3.06 15.22 -1.96
C THR A 33 -4.15 14.22 -2.31
N GLY A 34 -5.34 14.40 -1.71
CA GLY A 34 -6.49 13.54 -1.97
C GLY A 34 -7.51 13.51 -0.84
N VAL A 35 -8.36 12.50 -0.85
CA VAL A 35 -9.30 12.18 0.22
C VAL A 35 -8.83 10.99 1.03
N PHE A 36 -9.26 10.87 2.28
CA PHE A 36 -8.97 9.66 3.05
C PHE A 36 -9.85 8.51 2.55
N SER A 37 -9.33 7.28 2.65
CA SER A 37 -9.96 6.10 2.05
C SER A 37 -11.40 5.89 2.54
N GLY A 38 -12.32 5.73 1.60
CA GLY A 38 -13.74 5.52 1.87
C GLY A 38 -14.54 6.79 2.19
N GLU A 39 -13.90 7.93 2.41
CA GLU A 39 -14.53 9.20 2.84
C GLU A 39 -14.94 10.09 1.67
N LEU A 40 -15.79 11.08 1.94
CA LEU A 40 -16.31 12.07 0.99
C LEU A 40 -16.97 11.45 -0.24
N GLN A 41 -17.60 10.28 -0.09
CA GLN A 41 -18.35 9.63 -1.16
C GLN A 41 -19.53 10.48 -1.61
N VAL A 42 -19.72 10.60 -2.92
CA VAL A 42 -20.86 11.27 -3.52
C VAL A 42 -21.93 10.24 -3.87
N THR A 43 -23.16 10.46 -3.39
CA THR A 43 -24.30 9.59 -3.65
C THR A 43 -25.50 10.39 -4.11
N ALA A 44 -26.34 9.78 -4.96
CA ALA A 44 -27.62 10.34 -5.33
C ALA A 44 -28.60 10.25 -4.15
N VAL A 45 -29.48 11.26 -4.01
CA VAL A 45 -30.54 11.29 -2.98
C VAL A 45 -31.91 11.22 -3.67
N SER A 46 -32.49 12.35 -3.96
CA SER A 46 -33.81 12.46 -4.65
C SER A 46 -33.81 13.67 -5.54
N GLY A 47 -34.57 13.63 -6.62
CA GLY A 47 -34.59 14.74 -7.58
C GLY A 47 -33.22 15.07 -8.09
N MET A 48 -32.83 16.33 -8.07
CA MET A 48 -31.52 16.83 -8.48
C MET A 48 -30.52 16.92 -7.32
N ASP A 49 -30.81 16.27 -6.20
CA ASP A 49 -29.98 16.33 -5.01
C ASP A 49 -28.94 15.19 -4.99
N ILE A 50 -27.74 15.55 -4.59
CA ILE A 50 -26.64 14.65 -4.27
C ILE A 50 -26.20 14.89 -2.83
N LYS A 51 -25.64 13.87 -2.21
CA LYS A 51 -25.08 13.95 -0.86
C LYS A 51 -23.61 13.59 -0.90
N VAL A 52 -22.78 14.42 -0.29
CA VAL A 52 -21.37 14.13 -0.04
C VAL A 52 -21.24 13.67 1.42
N ALA A 53 -20.67 12.49 1.64
CA ALA A 53 -20.43 11.95 2.98
C ALA A 53 -19.45 12.82 3.76
N SER A 54 -19.42 12.64 5.09
CA SER A 54 -18.37 13.21 5.95
C SER A 54 -16.99 12.64 5.61
N GLY A 55 -15.95 13.34 6.04
CA GLY A 55 -14.58 12.86 5.85
C GLY A 55 -13.54 13.96 5.77
N TYR A 56 -12.30 13.54 5.55
CA TYR A 56 -11.14 14.42 5.44
C TYR A 56 -10.68 14.58 3.98
N ALA A 57 -10.20 15.76 3.67
CA ALA A 57 -9.46 16.05 2.44
C ALA A 57 -8.14 16.75 2.76
N ASN A 58 -7.06 16.30 2.11
CA ASN A 58 -5.74 16.93 2.14
C ASN A 58 -5.45 17.57 0.77
N LEU A 59 -5.29 18.89 0.74
CA LEU A 59 -4.96 19.66 -0.46
C LEU A 59 -3.59 20.32 -0.29
N LYS A 60 -2.53 19.62 -0.63
CA LYS A 60 -1.14 20.06 -0.48
C LYS A 60 -0.82 20.47 0.97
N GLY A 61 -1.04 19.56 1.92
CA GLY A 61 -0.75 19.76 3.33
C GLY A 61 -1.76 20.60 4.11
N LYS A 62 -2.71 21.30 3.43
CA LYS A 62 -3.85 21.94 4.09
C LYS A 62 -5.01 20.95 4.15
N VAL A 63 -5.51 20.69 5.35
CA VAL A 63 -6.48 19.64 5.60
C VAL A 63 -7.79 20.24 6.12
N ARG A 64 -8.91 19.67 5.72
CA ARG A 64 -10.21 19.93 6.32
C ARG A 64 -10.96 18.64 6.62
N PHE A 65 -11.55 18.60 7.80
CA PHE A 65 -12.58 17.63 8.18
C PHE A 65 -13.97 18.22 7.91
N PHE A 66 -14.78 17.48 7.15
CA PHE A 66 -16.20 17.71 6.96
C PHE A 66 -16.91 16.74 7.89
N ASP A 67 -17.37 17.23 9.03
CA ASP A 67 -17.89 16.45 10.18
C ASP A 67 -19.22 15.78 9.91
N SER A 68 -19.97 16.28 8.94
CA SER A 68 -21.29 15.77 8.58
C SER A 68 -21.48 15.67 7.08
N ALA A 69 -22.33 14.73 6.68
CA ALA A 69 -22.74 14.62 5.28
C ALA A 69 -23.57 15.84 4.87
N THR A 70 -23.28 16.38 3.69
CA THR A 70 -23.95 17.59 3.17
C THR A 70 -24.63 17.31 1.85
N THR A 71 -25.84 17.79 1.69
CA THR A 71 -26.61 17.70 0.46
C THR A 71 -26.41 18.95 -0.40
N TYR A 72 -26.23 18.73 -1.70
CA TYR A 72 -26.09 19.77 -2.72
C TYR A 72 -27.13 19.52 -3.81
N THR A 73 -27.85 20.58 -4.20
CA THR A 73 -28.77 20.53 -5.32
C THR A 73 -28.07 20.96 -6.60
N LEU A 74 -28.10 20.10 -7.62
CA LEU A 74 -27.56 20.42 -8.93
C LEU A 74 -28.45 21.45 -9.63
N ALA A 75 -27.89 22.28 -10.47
CA ALA A 75 -28.64 23.20 -11.30
C ALA A 75 -29.61 22.41 -12.20
N THR A 76 -30.79 23.01 -12.49
CA THR A 76 -31.79 22.44 -13.41
C THR A 76 -31.14 22.01 -14.72
N ALA A 77 -31.51 20.85 -15.22
CA ALA A 77 -31.04 20.36 -16.51
C ALA A 77 -31.52 21.25 -17.66
N GLY A 78 -30.64 21.44 -18.65
CA GLY A 78 -31.06 22.07 -19.90
C GLY A 78 -32.02 21.17 -20.68
N ALA A 79 -32.96 21.77 -21.42
CA ALA A 79 -33.95 21.00 -22.16
C ALA A 79 -33.36 20.23 -23.37
N THR A 80 -32.26 20.74 -23.95
CA THR A 80 -31.75 20.26 -25.26
C THR A 80 -30.49 19.43 -25.16
N TYR A 81 -29.56 19.82 -24.30
CA TYR A 81 -28.23 19.20 -24.27
C TYR A 81 -27.86 18.71 -22.87
N PRO A 82 -27.17 17.56 -22.77
CA PRO A 82 -26.62 17.08 -21.52
C PRO A 82 -25.39 17.92 -21.12
N ARG A 83 -24.97 17.74 -19.86
CA ARG A 83 -23.73 18.27 -19.31
C ARG A 83 -23.12 17.32 -18.28
N ILE A 84 -21.88 17.55 -17.89
CA ILE A 84 -21.27 16.84 -16.76
C ILE A 84 -20.91 17.86 -15.68
N ASP A 85 -21.62 17.80 -14.56
CA ASP A 85 -21.32 18.59 -13.37
C ASP A 85 -20.20 17.90 -12.57
N THR A 86 -19.37 18.70 -11.90
CA THR A 86 -18.20 18.19 -11.17
C THR A 86 -18.30 18.57 -9.70
N VAL A 87 -18.24 17.60 -8.81
CA VAL A 87 -18.15 17.84 -7.36
C VAL A 87 -16.69 17.93 -6.96
N VAL A 88 -16.29 19.08 -6.46
CA VAL A 88 -14.89 19.35 -6.11
C VAL A 88 -14.73 19.70 -4.63
N VAL A 89 -13.61 19.32 -4.05
CA VAL A 89 -13.08 19.97 -2.85
C VAL A 89 -12.13 21.07 -3.32
N GLU A 90 -12.41 22.29 -2.95
CA GLU A 90 -11.63 23.47 -3.32
C GLU A 90 -10.91 24.06 -2.11
N ARG A 91 -9.60 24.18 -2.21
CA ARG A 91 -8.80 25.05 -1.35
C ARG A 91 -8.71 26.43 -2.01
N ASN A 92 -9.13 27.44 -1.28
CA ASN A 92 -9.01 28.84 -1.68
C ASN A 92 -8.12 29.55 -0.64
N ASP A 93 -6.92 29.93 -1.05
CA ASP A 93 -5.95 30.55 -0.15
C ASP A 93 -6.25 32.03 0.10
N THR A 94 -6.97 32.69 -0.81
CA THR A 94 -7.45 34.07 -0.61
C THR A 94 -8.47 34.11 0.52
N ASP A 95 -9.47 33.22 0.47
CA ASP A 95 -10.51 33.11 1.50
C ASP A 95 -10.04 32.30 2.71
N ARG A 96 -8.86 31.68 2.65
CA ARG A 96 -8.31 30.78 3.66
C ARG A 96 -9.29 29.67 4.07
N LYS A 97 -9.91 29.03 3.06
CA LYS A 97 -10.99 28.08 3.24
C LYS A 97 -10.83 26.87 2.32
N ILE A 98 -11.21 25.71 2.83
CA ILE A 98 -11.45 24.51 2.03
C ILE A 98 -12.95 24.25 2.07
N SER A 99 -13.57 24.06 0.91
CA SER A 99 -15.03 23.83 0.80
C SER A 99 -15.35 22.86 -0.33
N ILE A 100 -16.47 22.16 -0.19
CA ILE A 100 -17.03 21.37 -1.28
C ILE A 100 -17.88 22.30 -2.15
N LYS A 101 -17.72 22.17 -3.47
CA LYS A 101 -18.49 22.94 -4.46
C LYS A 101 -18.98 22.01 -5.57
N VAL A 102 -20.11 22.35 -6.14
CA VAL A 102 -20.58 21.76 -7.41
C VAL A 102 -20.27 22.76 -8.52
N VAL A 103 -19.46 22.34 -9.46
CA VAL A 103 -19.15 23.10 -10.67
C VAL A 103 -20.07 22.61 -11.78
N THR A 104 -20.97 23.48 -12.23
CA THR A 104 -21.87 23.17 -13.33
C THR A 104 -21.10 23.07 -14.63
N GLY A 105 -21.26 21.97 -15.34
CA GLY A 105 -20.62 21.72 -16.61
C GLY A 105 -21.22 22.51 -17.79
N THR A 106 -20.49 22.50 -18.89
CA THR A 106 -20.95 23.11 -20.13
C THR A 106 -21.89 22.15 -20.88
N TYR A 107 -22.99 22.68 -21.37
CA TYR A 107 -23.93 21.92 -22.21
C TYR A 107 -23.27 21.56 -23.56
N ASN A 108 -23.34 20.31 -23.95
CA ASN A 108 -22.83 19.83 -25.23
C ASN A 108 -23.68 18.65 -25.77
N GLY A 109 -24.17 18.79 -26.99
CA GLY A 109 -25.07 17.79 -27.57
C GLY A 109 -24.40 16.51 -28.02
N SER A 110 -23.13 16.57 -28.38
CA SER A 110 -22.45 15.39 -28.97
C SER A 110 -21.63 14.61 -27.95
N ASN A 111 -20.94 15.30 -27.06
CA ASN A 111 -20.07 14.67 -26.07
C ASN A 111 -19.77 15.66 -24.92
N PRO A 112 -20.61 15.73 -23.90
CA PRO A 112 -20.33 16.61 -22.77
C PRO A 112 -19.06 16.13 -22.08
N SER A 113 -18.19 17.06 -21.71
CA SER A 113 -16.96 16.80 -20.98
C SER A 113 -16.96 17.51 -19.63
N PRO A 114 -16.38 16.92 -18.59
CA PRO A 114 -16.28 17.54 -17.29
C PRO A 114 -15.35 18.75 -17.33
N THR A 115 -15.64 19.75 -16.50
CA THR A 115 -14.73 20.88 -16.32
C THR A 115 -13.46 20.41 -15.62
N ALA A 116 -12.30 20.76 -16.17
CA ALA A 116 -11.02 20.46 -15.55
C ALA A 116 -10.88 21.16 -14.18
N PRO A 117 -10.32 20.51 -13.17
CA PRO A 117 -10.10 21.14 -11.88
C PRO A 117 -9.10 22.30 -11.96
N VAL A 118 -9.43 23.40 -11.28
CA VAL A 118 -8.53 24.53 -11.18
C VAL A 118 -7.33 24.19 -10.29
N ARG A 119 -6.12 24.46 -10.78
CA ARG A 119 -4.87 24.22 -10.06
C ARG A 119 -3.94 25.41 -10.22
N SER A 120 -4.32 26.52 -9.59
CA SER A 120 -3.53 27.75 -9.53
C SER A 120 -2.84 27.90 -8.17
N ALA A 121 -2.07 28.96 -8.01
CA ALA A 121 -1.45 29.30 -6.74
C ALA A 121 -2.50 29.63 -5.65
N ALA A 122 -3.59 30.32 -6.03
CA ALA A 122 -4.63 30.76 -5.09
C ALA A 122 -5.74 29.72 -4.90
N ILE A 123 -6.03 28.91 -5.92
CA ILE A 123 -7.12 27.94 -5.91
C ILE A 123 -6.60 26.57 -6.33
N TYR A 124 -6.88 25.57 -5.50
CA TYR A 124 -6.54 24.18 -5.82
C TYR A 124 -7.75 23.27 -5.61
N GLN A 125 -8.13 22.52 -6.66
CA GLN A 125 -9.29 21.65 -6.65
C GLN A 125 -8.90 20.19 -6.84
N ILE A 126 -9.58 19.29 -6.12
CA ILE A 126 -9.63 17.85 -6.36
C ILE A 126 -11.06 17.44 -6.65
N VAL A 127 -11.26 16.47 -7.54
CA VAL A 127 -12.57 16.06 -8.04
C VAL A 127 -13.03 14.80 -7.32
N LEU A 128 -14.12 14.89 -6.57
CA LEU A 128 -14.73 13.75 -5.87
C LEU A 128 -15.53 12.85 -6.81
N ALA A 129 -16.34 13.50 -7.67
CA ALA A 129 -17.19 12.80 -8.63
C ALA A 129 -17.54 13.68 -9.83
N GLN A 130 -17.86 13.03 -10.92
CA GLN A 130 -18.41 13.62 -12.13
C GLN A 130 -19.84 13.12 -12.30
N ILE A 131 -20.79 14.01 -12.60
CA ILE A 131 -22.21 13.71 -12.63
C ILE A 131 -22.77 14.01 -14.01
N TYR A 132 -23.19 12.99 -14.71
CA TYR A 132 -23.86 13.14 -15.98
C TYR A 132 -25.31 13.63 -15.78
N VAL A 133 -25.60 14.81 -16.26
CA VAL A 133 -26.94 15.41 -16.24
C VAL A 133 -27.53 15.37 -17.66
N ALA A 134 -28.44 14.44 -17.90
CA ALA A 134 -29.10 14.31 -19.19
C ALA A 134 -29.96 15.54 -19.52
N ALA A 135 -30.24 15.79 -20.79
CA ALA A 135 -31.20 16.81 -21.22
C ALA A 135 -32.57 16.53 -20.59
N GLY A 136 -33.19 17.56 -20.02
CA GLY A 136 -34.50 17.47 -19.39
C GLY A 136 -34.56 16.62 -18.11
N ALA A 137 -33.40 16.23 -17.53
CA ALA A 137 -33.40 15.43 -16.33
C ALA A 137 -34.05 16.15 -15.14
N THR A 138 -34.93 15.47 -14.44
CA THR A 138 -35.55 15.93 -13.20
C THR A 138 -35.04 15.21 -11.96
N LYS A 139 -34.21 14.19 -12.18
CA LYS A 139 -33.57 13.42 -11.11
C LYS A 139 -32.20 12.88 -11.53
N ILE A 140 -31.34 12.71 -10.55
CA ILE A 140 -30.06 12.03 -10.66
C ILE A 140 -30.17 10.66 -9.98
N THR A 141 -29.60 9.65 -10.58
CA THR A 141 -29.45 8.31 -10.00
C THR A 141 -27.99 8.01 -9.75
N GLN A 142 -27.68 6.99 -8.95
CA GLN A 142 -26.30 6.59 -8.68
C GLN A 142 -25.54 6.21 -9.95
N ALA A 143 -26.22 5.67 -10.97
CA ALA A 143 -25.64 5.34 -12.27
C ALA A 143 -25.15 6.57 -13.06
N ASN A 144 -25.63 7.78 -12.72
CA ASN A 144 -25.18 9.03 -13.33
C ASN A 144 -23.90 9.59 -12.67
N ILE A 145 -23.47 9.02 -11.54
CA ILE A 145 -22.34 9.50 -10.73
C ILE A 145 -21.15 8.60 -10.97
N THR A 146 -20.10 9.18 -11.54
CA THR A 146 -18.78 8.54 -11.67
C THR A 146 -17.93 8.98 -10.50
N ASP A 147 -17.56 8.04 -9.63
CA ASP A 147 -16.66 8.29 -8.52
C ASP A 147 -15.21 8.41 -9.05
N THR A 148 -14.59 9.55 -8.80
CA THR A 148 -13.22 9.84 -9.27
C THR A 148 -12.20 9.93 -8.15
N ARG A 149 -12.56 9.57 -6.92
CA ARG A 149 -11.67 9.69 -5.76
C ARG A 149 -10.41 8.85 -5.89
N SER A 150 -10.46 7.71 -6.58
CA SER A 150 -9.30 6.85 -6.84
C SER A 150 -8.41 7.32 -8.01
N ASP A 151 -8.89 8.26 -8.84
CA ASP A 151 -8.12 8.80 -9.94
C ASP A 151 -7.09 9.82 -9.44
N THR A 152 -5.82 9.41 -9.41
CA THR A 152 -4.72 10.24 -8.90
C THR A 152 -4.42 11.46 -9.76
N SER A 153 -4.91 11.52 -11.00
CA SER A 153 -4.73 12.68 -11.89
C SER A 153 -5.60 13.88 -11.47
N ILE A 154 -6.79 13.61 -10.92
CA ILE A 154 -7.77 14.64 -10.57
C ILE A 154 -8.17 14.67 -9.10
N CYS A 155 -8.03 13.57 -8.35
CA CYS A 155 -8.30 13.50 -6.92
C CYS A 155 -7.16 12.77 -6.19
N GLY A 156 -7.27 11.45 -6.05
CA GLY A 156 -6.36 10.58 -5.32
C GLY A 156 -6.85 10.24 -3.92
N ILE A 157 -6.32 9.14 -3.40
CA ILE A 157 -6.45 8.75 -2.00
C ILE A 157 -5.20 9.20 -1.26
N VAL A 158 -5.37 9.76 -0.07
CA VAL A 158 -4.24 10.15 0.78
C VAL A 158 -3.45 8.90 1.18
N THR A 159 -2.19 8.90 0.80
CA THR A 159 -1.22 7.85 1.17
C THR A 159 0.05 8.51 1.69
N GLY A 160 0.87 7.76 2.41
CA GLY A 160 2.21 8.22 2.77
C GLY A 160 3.06 8.38 1.51
N THR A 161 3.75 9.51 1.42
CA THR A 161 4.75 9.77 0.36
C THR A 161 6.12 9.23 0.73
N VAL A 162 6.33 8.88 2.00
CA VAL A 162 7.52 8.18 2.44
C VAL A 162 7.46 6.82 1.74
N LYS A 163 8.05 6.76 0.56
CA LYS A 163 8.35 5.47 -0.07
C LYS A 163 9.11 4.67 0.97
N GLU A 164 8.77 3.41 1.11
CA GLU A 164 9.64 2.47 1.80
C GLU A 164 11.07 2.80 1.37
N MET A 165 11.94 3.06 2.33
CA MET A 165 13.34 3.33 2.04
C MET A 165 13.79 2.26 1.05
N ASP A 166 14.38 2.67 -0.07
CA ASP A 166 15.00 1.71 -0.97
C ASP A 166 16.14 1.03 -0.21
N TYR A 167 15.76 -0.03 0.51
CA TYR A 167 16.69 -0.85 1.28
C TYR A 167 17.76 -1.50 0.40
N SER A 168 17.58 -1.48 -0.94
CA SER A 168 18.54 -2.07 -1.87
C SER A 168 19.88 -1.34 -1.81
N GLN A 169 19.86 -0.01 -1.73
CA GLN A 169 21.08 0.80 -1.58
C GLN A 169 21.72 0.58 -0.20
N PHE A 170 20.90 0.58 0.86
CA PHE A 170 21.38 0.29 2.21
C PHE A 170 21.89 -1.15 2.30
N ALA A 171 21.16 -2.13 1.77
CA ALA A 171 21.59 -3.52 1.72
C ALA A 171 22.89 -3.68 0.92
N SER A 172 23.05 -2.98 -0.20
CA SER A 172 24.27 -2.99 -0.99
C SER A 172 25.46 -2.40 -0.23
N GLN A 173 25.26 -1.26 0.44
CA GLN A 173 26.29 -0.64 1.28
C GLN A 173 26.64 -1.51 2.48
N PHE A 174 25.63 -2.05 3.16
CA PHE A 174 25.83 -2.97 4.29
C PHE A 174 26.54 -4.25 3.86
N ASN A 175 26.11 -4.86 2.75
CA ASN A 175 26.74 -6.06 2.20
C ASN A 175 28.19 -5.78 1.76
N GLY A 176 28.44 -4.61 1.18
CA GLY A 176 29.79 -4.15 0.83
C GLY A 176 30.67 -4.00 2.08
N TYR A 177 30.20 -3.28 3.08
CA TYR A 177 30.87 -3.12 4.37
C TYR A 177 31.08 -4.47 5.08
N TYR A 178 30.04 -5.29 5.15
CA TYR A 178 30.10 -6.62 5.76
C TYR A 178 31.07 -7.56 5.05
N SER A 179 31.11 -7.49 3.72
CA SER A 179 32.06 -8.27 2.92
C SER A 179 33.50 -7.83 3.16
N GLN A 180 33.75 -6.51 3.24
CA GLN A 180 35.06 -5.97 3.59
C GLN A 180 35.46 -6.34 5.01
N PHE A 181 34.56 -6.18 5.97
CA PHE A 181 34.77 -6.56 7.37
C PHE A 181 35.07 -8.05 7.50
N LYS A 182 34.30 -8.90 6.79
CA LYS A 182 34.52 -10.35 6.77
C LYS A 182 35.86 -10.72 6.11
N ALA A 183 36.21 -10.04 5.01
CA ALA A 183 37.47 -10.28 4.33
C ALA A 183 38.66 -9.83 5.18
N SER A 184 38.58 -8.64 5.80
CA SER A 184 39.61 -8.13 6.71
C SER A 184 39.79 -9.03 7.94
N ASN A 185 38.68 -9.35 8.62
CA ASN A 185 38.74 -10.24 9.79
C ASN A 185 39.20 -11.65 9.42
N LYS A 186 38.88 -12.13 8.24
CA LYS A 186 39.40 -13.41 7.75
C LYS A 186 40.91 -13.33 7.52
N ALA A 187 41.38 -12.27 6.89
CA ALA A 187 42.83 -12.08 6.64
C ALA A 187 43.61 -11.93 7.95
N ASP A 188 43.08 -11.15 8.89
CA ASP A 188 43.66 -10.97 10.22
C ASP A 188 43.65 -12.27 11.01
N PHE A 189 42.52 -13.01 10.95
CA PHE A 189 42.41 -14.33 11.57
C PHE A 189 43.34 -15.35 10.94
N ASP A 190 43.41 -15.41 9.60
CA ASP A 190 44.30 -16.31 8.89
C ASP A 190 45.78 -16.00 9.24
N THR A 191 46.14 -14.72 9.34
CA THR A 191 47.47 -14.28 9.73
C THR A 191 47.80 -14.69 11.16
N TRP A 192 46.91 -14.38 12.10
CA TRP A 192 47.05 -14.79 13.49
C TRP A 192 47.07 -16.31 13.65
N PHE A 193 46.18 -17.00 12.95
CA PHE A 193 46.09 -18.46 12.99
C PHE A 193 47.35 -19.13 12.44
N ASN A 194 47.89 -18.62 11.32
CA ASN A 194 49.13 -19.15 10.76
C ASN A 194 50.33 -18.88 11.68
N ALA A 195 50.36 -17.74 12.35
CA ALA A 195 51.38 -17.44 13.37
C ALA A 195 51.27 -18.41 14.57
N MET A 196 50.02 -18.61 15.07
CA MET A 196 49.77 -19.56 16.15
C MET A 196 50.08 -21.01 15.74
N LYS A 197 49.68 -21.38 14.49
CA LYS A 197 49.95 -22.72 13.97
C LYS A 197 51.48 -23.03 13.91
N GLY A 198 52.29 -22.01 13.66
CA GLY A 198 53.75 -22.13 13.72
C GLY A 198 54.31 -22.36 15.14
N GLN A 199 53.54 -21.98 16.17
CA GLN A 199 53.93 -22.12 17.58
C GLN A 199 53.26 -23.31 18.28
N LEU A 200 52.23 -23.90 17.70
CA LEU A 200 51.54 -25.06 18.24
C LEU A 200 52.19 -26.37 17.74
N THR A 201 52.13 -27.39 18.57
CA THR A 201 52.51 -28.74 18.14
C THR A 201 51.59 -29.21 17.03
N THR A 202 52.07 -30.09 16.16
CA THR A 202 51.30 -30.59 14.99
C THR A 202 49.92 -31.16 15.39
N ASP A 203 49.80 -31.78 16.55
CA ASP A 203 48.56 -32.35 17.06
C ASP A 203 47.55 -31.29 17.49
N ALA A 204 48.00 -30.22 18.14
CA ALA A 204 47.13 -29.11 18.55
C ALA A 204 46.62 -28.31 17.35
N ALA A 205 47.44 -28.08 16.32
CA ALA A 205 47.02 -27.43 15.08
C ALA A 205 46.04 -28.29 14.28
N GLY A 206 46.21 -29.61 14.27
CA GLY A 206 45.31 -30.56 13.64
C GLY A 206 43.94 -30.59 14.32
N ASN A 207 43.90 -30.56 15.66
CA ASN A 207 42.65 -30.51 16.42
C ASN A 207 41.87 -29.21 16.17
N LEU A 208 42.57 -28.06 16.18
CA LEU A 208 41.95 -26.75 15.91
C LEU A 208 41.40 -26.66 14.48
N GLN A 209 42.13 -27.22 13.50
CA GLN A 209 41.63 -27.28 12.11
C GLN A 209 40.37 -28.16 12.00
N THR A 210 40.34 -29.26 12.75
CA THR A 210 39.17 -30.14 12.79
C THR A 210 37.94 -29.45 13.39
N GLU A 211 38.14 -28.67 14.46
CA GLU A 211 37.07 -27.85 15.08
C GLU A 211 36.56 -26.76 14.12
N ILE A 212 37.45 -26.07 13.41
CA ILE A 212 37.07 -25.06 12.40
C ILE A 212 36.24 -25.70 11.27
N ASN A 213 36.65 -26.88 10.80
CA ASN A 213 35.89 -27.59 9.77
C ASN A 213 34.50 -28.00 10.27
N THR A 214 34.41 -28.44 11.52
CA THR A 214 33.13 -28.77 12.17
C THR A 214 32.23 -27.54 12.29
N ILE A 215 32.76 -26.41 12.72
CA ILE A 215 32.04 -25.12 12.80
C ILE A 215 31.54 -24.70 11.42
N ASN A 216 32.37 -24.76 10.39
CA ASN A 216 31.98 -24.42 9.03
C ASN A 216 30.89 -25.32 8.48
N THR A 217 30.93 -26.60 8.78
CA THR A 217 29.88 -27.58 8.41
C THR A 217 28.57 -27.25 9.11
N THR A 218 28.63 -26.93 10.40
CA THR A 218 27.44 -26.54 11.19
C THR A 218 26.84 -25.24 10.67
N ILE A 219 27.66 -24.25 10.32
CA ILE A 219 27.18 -22.97 9.69
C ILE A 219 26.53 -23.27 8.34
N GLY A 220 27.09 -24.16 7.55
CA GLY A 220 26.50 -24.58 6.27
C GLY A 220 25.13 -25.23 6.46
N SER A 221 24.99 -26.12 7.44
CA SER A 221 23.73 -26.78 7.78
C SER A 221 22.70 -25.79 8.30
N LEU A 222 23.08 -24.87 9.21
CA LEU A 222 22.20 -23.79 9.70
C LEU A 222 21.72 -22.92 8.55
N LYS A 223 22.59 -22.53 7.63
CA LYS A 223 22.22 -21.72 6.46
C LYS A 223 21.18 -22.44 5.59
N THR A 224 21.29 -23.76 5.45
CA THR A 224 20.31 -24.55 4.69
C THR A 224 18.98 -24.67 5.45
N THR A 225 19.04 -24.87 6.77
CA THR A 225 17.85 -25.00 7.63
C THR A 225 17.02 -23.71 7.68
N ILE A 226 17.65 -22.54 7.64
CA ILE A 226 16.94 -21.26 7.64
C ILE A 226 16.60 -20.74 6.23
N ALA A 227 16.95 -21.48 5.18
CA ALA A 227 16.59 -21.09 3.81
C ALA A 227 15.06 -21.09 3.66
N THR A 228 14.52 -19.95 3.26
CA THR A 228 13.10 -19.81 2.96
C THR A 228 12.87 -20.07 1.48
N SER A 229 11.99 -20.99 1.15
CA SER A 229 11.52 -21.19 -0.22
C SER A 229 10.04 -20.79 -0.34
N LYS A 230 9.64 -20.34 -1.53
CA LYS A 230 8.25 -19.98 -1.82
C LYS A 230 7.76 -20.76 -3.02
N LYS A 231 6.47 -21.06 -3.03
CA LYS A 231 5.79 -21.69 -4.15
C LYS A 231 4.42 -21.10 -4.36
N ASP A 232 4.11 -20.77 -5.61
CA ASP A 232 2.78 -20.35 -6.01
C ASP A 232 1.87 -21.57 -6.14
N VAL A 233 0.69 -21.47 -5.54
CA VAL A 233 -0.35 -22.52 -5.55
C VAL A 233 -1.69 -21.87 -5.86
N THR A 234 -2.51 -22.55 -6.65
CA THR A 234 -3.90 -22.15 -6.86
C THR A 234 -4.83 -23.13 -6.15
N LEU A 235 -5.65 -22.62 -5.24
CA LEU A 235 -6.73 -23.40 -4.64
C LEU A 235 -7.89 -23.45 -5.63
N GLU A 236 -7.97 -24.54 -6.38
CA GLU A 236 -9.00 -24.73 -7.41
C GLU A 236 -10.38 -24.89 -6.76
N ALA A 237 -11.36 -24.11 -7.22
CA ALA A 237 -12.73 -24.15 -6.70
C ALA A 237 -13.37 -25.55 -6.76
N SER A 238 -13.05 -26.30 -7.80
CA SER A 238 -13.56 -27.67 -8.02
C SER A 238 -12.94 -28.73 -7.12
N SER A 239 -11.84 -28.44 -6.43
CA SER A 239 -11.08 -29.41 -5.65
C SER A 239 -11.45 -29.41 -4.16
N TRP A 240 -12.41 -28.59 -3.75
CA TRP A 240 -12.94 -28.61 -2.40
C TRP A 240 -13.92 -29.75 -2.20
N SER A 241 -13.73 -30.56 -1.17
CA SER A 241 -14.64 -31.63 -0.78
C SER A 241 -15.02 -31.44 0.69
N SER A 242 -16.32 -31.27 0.97
CA SER A 242 -16.85 -31.02 2.32
C SER A 242 -16.13 -29.91 3.10
N GLY A 243 -15.72 -28.86 2.38
CA GLY A 243 -14.99 -27.74 2.98
C GLY A 243 -13.50 -28.01 3.24
N ILE A 244 -12.98 -29.10 2.72
CA ILE A 244 -11.58 -29.52 2.87
C ILE A 244 -10.87 -29.42 1.53
N TYR A 245 -9.62 -28.95 1.55
CA TYR A 245 -8.72 -28.91 0.41
C TYR A 245 -7.35 -29.49 0.79
N THR A 246 -6.79 -30.32 -0.07
CA THR A 246 -5.44 -30.88 0.13
C THR A 246 -4.48 -30.24 -0.84
N ILE A 247 -3.40 -29.64 -0.33
CA ILE A 247 -2.27 -29.14 -1.11
C ILE A 247 -1.18 -30.19 -1.04
N SER A 248 -0.72 -30.66 -2.21
CA SER A 248 0.36 -31.64 -2.32
C SER A 248 1.64 -30.96 -2.84
N ASP A 249 2.75 -31.15 -2.13
CA ASP A 249 4.07 -30.66 -2.51
C ASP A 249 5.19 -31.46 -1.86
N THR A 250 6.26 -31.73 -2.61
CA THR A 250 7.42 -32.49 -2.13
C THR A 250 8.22 -31.79 -1.04
N LEU A 251 8.07 -30.46 -0.89
CA LEU A 251 8.71 -29.67 0.17
C LEU A 251 7.96 -29.79 1.51
N ILE A 252 6.78 -30.40 1.52
CA ILE A 252 6.02 -30.64 2.73
C ILE A 252 6.56 -31.93 3.38
N THR A 253 7.12 -31.81 4.58
CA THR A 253 7.50 -32.93 5.44
C THR A 253 6.51 -33.03 6.61
N GLU A 254 6.61 -34.06 7.45
CA GLU A 254 5.80 -34.15 8.65
C GLU A 254 6.05 -33.05 9.66
N SER A 255 7.25 -32.44 9.62
CA SER A 255 7.71 -31.38 10.53
C SER A 255 7.95 -30.04 9.88
N SER A 256 7.74 -29.89 8.56
CA SER A 256 7.92 -28.59 7.88
C SER A 256 6.95 -27.54 8.42
N TYR A 257 7.44 -26.28 8.52
CA TYR A 257 6.59 -25.14 8.81
C TYR A 257 6.32 -24.38 7.52
N GLN A 258 5.04 -24.21 7.22
CA GLN A 258 4.61 -23.44 6.06
C GLN A 258 3.60 -22.37 6.45
N GLU A 259 3.73 -21.23 5.81
CA GLU A 259 2.81 -20.10 5.89
C GLU A 259 2.09 -19.94 4.55
N ILE A 260 0.79 -19.76 4.60
CA ILE A 260 -0.05 -19.55 3.42
C ILE A 260 -0.47 -18.09 3.40
N ILE A 261 -0.09 -17.38 2.35
CA ILE A 261 -0.47 -15.99 2.16
C ILE A 261 -1.16 -15.80 0.79
N PRO A 262 -1.98 -14.75 0.62
CA PRO A 262 -2.53 -14.41 -0.69
C PRO A 262 -1.42 -14.13 -1.70
N ALA A 263 -1.56 -14.59 -2.94
CA ALA A 263 -0.63 -14.24 -4.01
C ALA A 263 -0.79 -12.76 -4.41
N GLU A 264 0.29 -12.15 -4.91
CA GLU A 264 0.26 -10.77 -5.41
C GLU A 264 -0.74 -10.58 -6.57
N SER A 265 -1.01 -11.63 -7.32
CA SER A 265 -1.96 -11.65 -8.45
C SER A 265 -3.42 -11.79 -8.02
N ILE A 266 -3.73 -11.89 -6.70
CA ILE A 266 -5.09 -12.10 -6.23
C ILE A 266 -5.98 -10.90 -6.53
N THR A 267 -7.15 -11.14 -7.11
CA THR A 267 -8.14 -10.10 -7.39
C THR A 267 -8.97 -9.74 -6.15
N ALA A 268 -9.66 -8.61 -6.19
CA ALA A 268 -10.52 -8.18 -5.09
C ALA A 268 -11.63 -9.21 -4.75
N ASP A 269 -12.20 -9.87 -5.74
CA ASP A 269 -13.24 -10.88 -5.52
C ASP A 269 -12.67 -12.18 -4.96
N GLN A 270 -11.50 -12.59 -5.41
CA GLN A 270 -10.76 -13.71 -4.86
C GLN A 270 -10.34 -13.45 -3.40
N MET A 271 -9.88 -12.23 -3.10
CA MET A 271 -9.55 -11.83 -1.74
C MET A 271 -10.77 -11.86 -0.81
N LYS A 272 -11.92 -11.36 -1.26
CA LYS A 272 -13.18 -11.45 -0.50
C LYS A 272 -13.58 -12.92 -0.26
N ALA A 273 -13.43 -13.77 -1.27
CA ALA A 273 -13.72 -15.20 -1.12
C ALA A 273 -12.78 -15.86 -0.11
N LEU A 274 -11.48 -15.55 -0.16
CA LEU A 274 -10.49 -16.04 0.80
C LEU A 274 -10.81 -15.59 2.24
N GLN A 275 -11.14 -14.32 2.44
CA GLN A 275 -11.52 -13.80 3.75
C GLN A 275 -12.77 -14.48 4.33
N LYS A 276 -13.78 -14.73 3.48
CA LYS A 276 -15.00 -15.42 3.88
C LYS A 276 -14.78 -16.90 4.19
N ALA A 277 -13.75 -17.50 3.62
CA ALA A 277 -13.45 -18.93 3.80
C ALA A 277 -12.90 -19.25 5.18
N THR A 278 -12.16 -18.34 5.82
CA THR A 278 -11.50 -18.57 7.12
C THR A 278 -10.73 -19.89 7.10
N LEU A 279 -9.63 -19.93 6.35
CA LEU A 279 -8.85 -21.14 6.12
C LEU A 279 -7.98 -21.47 7.32
N VAL A 280 -7.98 -22.74 7.73
CA VAL A 280 -7.13 -23.26 8.80
C VAL A 280 -6.49 -24.57 8.33
N GLN A 281 -5.20 -24.72 8.55
CA GLN A 281 -4.52 -26.00 8.36
C GLN A 281 -4.97 -26.97 9.46
N THR A 282 -5.50 -28.13 9.07
CA THR A 282 -6.07 -29.12 10.02
C THR A 282 -5.27 -30.41 10.09
N ALA A 283 -4.47 -30.74 9.07
CA ALA A 283 -3.59 -31.89 9.07
C ALA A 283 -2.35 -31.64 8.20
N GLN A 284 -1.31 -32.43 8.48
CA GLN A 284 -0.05 -32.42 7.72
C GLN A 284 0.51 -33.86 7.72
N ALA A 285 1.00 -34.25 6.56
CA ALA A 285 1.74 -35.49 6.37
C ALA A 285 2.88 -35.25 5.36
N ALA A 286 3.80 -36.18 5.23
CA ALA A 286 4.82 -36.09 4.20
C ALA A 286 4.17 -35.96 2.80
N GLY A 287 4.54 -34.89 2.06
CA GLY A 287 4.02 -34.58 0.73
C GLY A 287 2.69 -33.83 0.70
N SER A 288 2.03 -33.52 1.83
CA SER A 288 0.74 -32.85 1.79
C SER A 288 0.35 -32.12 3.07
N ILE A 289 -0.42 -31.05 2.92
CA ILE A 289 -1.20 -30.42 4.00
C ILE A 289 -2.68 -30.41 3.64
N THR A 290 -3.49 -30.45 4.65
CA THR A 290 -4.95 -30.32 4.55
C THR A 290 -5.38 -29.01 5.18
N ILE A 291 -6.09 -28.20 4.43
CA ILE A 291 -6.72 -26.97 4.91
C ILE A 291 -8.24 -27.12 4.90
N LYS A 292 -8.89 -26.51 5.88
CA LYS A 292 -10.35 -26.52 6.01
C LYS A 292 -10.87 -25.09 6.00
N ALA A 293 -11.93 -24.86 5.24
CA ALA A 293 -12.71 -23.65 5.29
C ALA A 293 -13.74 -23.75 6.43
N PHE A 294 -13.59 -22.90 7.44
CA PHE A 294 -14.57 -22.76 8.55
C PHE A 294 -15.67 -21.77 8.23
N GLY A 295 -15.51 -20.99 7.18
CA GLY A 295 -16.51 -20.09 6.64
C GLY A 295 -17.11 -20.62 5.34
N THR A 296 -17.30 -19.73 4.37
CA THR A 296 -17.85 -20.09 3.05
C THR A 296 -16.77 -20.73 2.18
N VAL A 297 -17.01 -21.94 1.69
CA VAL A 297 -16.09 -22.60 0.74
C VAL A 297 -15.95 -21.75 -0.52
N PRO A 298 -14.73 -21.47 -0.99
CA PRO A 298 -14.51 -20.69 -2.22
C PRO A 298 -15.13 -21.38 -3.44
N THR A 299 -15.87 -20.61 -4.22
CA THR A 299 -16.46 -21.06 -5.50
C THR A 299 -15.69 -20.56 -6.71
N ILE A 300 -14.58 -19.86 -6.48
CA ILE A 300 -13.64 -19.37 -7.48
C ILE A 300 -12.22 -19.80 -7.10
N ASN A 301 -11.36 -19.91 -8.10
CA ASN A 301 -9.96 -20.26 -7.87
C ASN A 301 -9.24 -19.16 -7.09
N ILE A 302 -8.48 -19.53 -6.04
CA ILE A 302 -7.77 -18.60 -5.18
C ILE A 302 -6.26 -18.78 -5.34
N PRO A 303 -5.52 -17.84 -5.92
CA PRO A 303 -4.06 -17.89 -5.96
C PRO A 303 -3.47 -17.54 -4.59
N ILE A 304 -2.59 -18.40 -4.09
CA ILE A 304 -1.87 -18.25 -2.82
C ILE A 304 -0.37 -18.49 -3.03
N ILE A 305 0.43 -18.03 -2.09
CA ILE A 305 1.85 -18.37 -1.98
C ILE A 305 2.04 -19.18 -0.71
N MET A 306 2.68 -20.33 -0.83
CA MET A 306 3.21 -21.09 0.31
C MET A 306 4.65 -20.67 0.55
N ILE A 307 4.96 -20.28 1.78
CA ILE A 307 6.30 -19.96 2.25
C ILE A 307 6.74 -21.08 3.18
N PHE A 308 7.84 -21.75 2.85
CA PHE A 308 8.43 -22.78 3.68
C PHE A 308 9.55 -22.17 4.54
N ARG A 309 9.47 -22.32 5.85
CA ARG A 309 10.40 -21.74 6.83
C ARG A 309 11.15 -22.80 7.63
N GLY A 310 11.72 -23.79 6.95
CA GLY A 310 12.44 -24.87 7.61
C GLY A 310 11.52 -25.90 8.32
N GLU A 311 12.09 -26.66 9.24
CA GLU A 311 11.36 -27.66 10.05
C GLU A 311 10.96 -27.09 11.41
N LYS A 312 9.87 -27.63 11.96
CA LYS A 312 9.38 -27.31 13.32
C LYS A 312 10.33 -27.85 14.39
#